data_f47e106569591c7d4b85fcf6cc7e1d87
#
_entry.id   f47e106569591c7d4b85fcf6cc7e1d87
#
_cell.length_a   1.000
_cell.length_b   1.000
_cell.length_c   1.000
_cell.angle_alpha   90.00
_cell.angle_beta   90.00
_cell.angle_gamma   90.00
#
_symmetry.space_group_name_H-M   'P 1'
#
loop_
_entity.id
_entity.type
_entity.pdbx_description
1 polymer ?
#
loop_
_entity_poly.entity_id
_entity_poly.type
_entity_poly.pdbx_seq_one_letter_code
_entity_poly.pdbx_strand_id
1 'polypeptide(L)'
;QLVRHTIEYIKAKPQGGYILNNDRETKESVSQILQATPSFNRRERMQIISKNLKRLQHPYYSAYTDLQQLCLQILRHESIKFGYEKNKVYGVLFDGAWLWEEYLATLLKEVDRMVHPKNRKRQDGIQIYKGGQSFFPDFYRKGVADDGIDSFVLDAKYKRLSRGLNSGELEENIKSGFSIQREDLFQMISYMHVLPAQTAALLYPIEGAEAPVIKEDKEVLYGLGGEIFGIG
;
A
#
# COMPACT_ATOMS: atom_id res chain seq x y z
N GLN A 1 -27.57 -4.04 -2.11
CA GLN A 1 -27.66 -5.16 -1.16
C GLN A 1 -26.30 -5.74 -0.77
N LEU A 2 -25.32 -5.91 -1.69
CA LEU A 2 -24.01 -6.48 -1.36
C LEU A 2 -23.31 -5.70 -0.22
N VAL A 3 -23.19 -4.37 -0.36
CA VAL A 3 -22.59 -3.49 0.65
C VAL A 3 -23.37 -3.59 1.97
N ARG A 4 -24.70 -3.66 1.93
CA ARG A 4 -25.53 -3.86 3.13
C ARG A 4 -25.15 -5.13 3.89
N HIS A 5 -25.04 -6.25 3.19
CA HIS A 5 -24.64 -7.51 3.79
C HIS A 5 -23.24 -7.44 4.40
N THR A 6 -22.33 -6.71 3.76
CA THR A 6 -20.96 -6.49 4.28
C THR A 6 -20.99 -5.65 5.55
N ILE A 7 -21.74 -4.56 5.60
CA ILE A 7 -21.91 -3.73 6.80
C ILE A 7 -22.43 -4.55 7.96
N GLU A 8 -23.51 -5.32 7.76
CA GLU A 8 -24.08 -6.17 8.81
C GLU A 8 -23.12 -7.28 9.29
N TYR A 9 -22.31 -7.79 8.36
CA TYR A 9 -21.27 -8.75 8.71
C TYR A 9 -20.19 -8.13 9.58
N ILE A 10 -19.67 -6.96 9.20
CA ILE A 10 -18.66 -6.22 9.99
C ILE A 10 -19.22 -5.86 11.36
N LYS A 11 -20.46 -5.35 11.42
CA LYS A 11 -21.14 -4.97 12.67
C LYS A 11 -21.21 -6.10 13.70
N ALA A 12 -21.31 -7.34 13.22
CA ALA A 12 -21.37 -8.54 14.06
C ALA A 12 -19.98 -9.02 14.56
N LYS A 13 -18.89 -8.36 14.15
CA LYS A 13 -17.52 -8.71 14.59
C LYS A 13 -17.07 -7.87 15.76
N PRO A 14 -16.13 -8.40 16.60
CA PRO A 14 -15.45 -7.57 17.60
C PRO A 14 -14.84 -6.33 16.90
N GLN A 15 -14.97 -5.17 17.51
CA GLN A 15 -14.53 -3.88 16.95
C GLN A 15 -15.26 -3.41 15.68
N GLY A 16 -16.18 -4.19 15.11
CA GLY A 16 -16.89 -3.81 13.88
C GLY A 16 -17.70 -2.52 14.04
N GLY A 17 -18.26 -2.29 15.23
CA GLY A 17 -18.93 -1.03 15.56
C GLY A 17 -17.99 0.17 15.55
N TYR A 18 -16.76 0.00 16.02
CA TYR A 18 -15.73 1.05 15.99
C TYR A 18 -15.37 1.39 14.54
N ILE A 19 -15.07 0.40 13.70
CA ILE A 19 -14.71 0.59 12.30
C ILE A 19 -15.79 1.37 11.53
N LEU A 20 -17.06 1.03 11.75
CA LEU A 20 -18.19 1.65 11.03
C LEU A 20 -18.60 3.03 11.58
N ASN A 21 -18.04 3.47 12.68
CA ASN A 21 -18.33 4.77 13.31
C ASN A 21 -17.06 5.59 13.58
N ASN A 22 -15.92 5.20 13.01
CA ASN A 22 -14.61 5.78 13.29
C ASN A 22 -14.53 7.28 12.94
N ASP A 23 -15.20 7.68 11.88
CA ASP A 23 -15.28 9.07 11.45
C ASP A 23 -16.69 9.44 11.01
N ARG A 24 -16.94 10.76 10.84
CA ARG A 24 -18.25 11.30 10.50
C ARG A 24 -18.71 10.85 9.11
N GLU A 25 -17.82 10.86 8.13
CA GLU A 25 -18.14 10.53 6.75
C GLU A 25 -18.53 9.05 6.60
N THR A 26 -17.76 8.16 7.23
CA THR A 26 -18.07 6.72 7.28
C THR A 26 -19.43 6.49 7.93
N LYS A 27 -19.71 7.12 9.06
CA LYS A 27 -20.99 7.00 9.76
C LYS A 27 -22.18 7.48 8.92
N GLU A 28 -22.05 8.62 8.23
CA GLU A 28 -23.07 9.17 7.35
C GLU A 28 -23.31 8.23 6.15
N SER A 29 -22.25 7.74 5.51
CA SER A 29 -22.32 6.79 4.40
C SER A 29 -23.00 5.47 4.79
N VAL A 30 -22.63 4.91 5.94
CA VAL A 30 -23.27 3.71 6.49
C VAL A 30 -24.78 3.96 6.71
N SER A 31 -25.14 5.09 7.32
CA SER A 31 -26.53 5.45 7.57
C SER A 31 -27.35 5.54 6.27
N GLN A 32 -26.80 6.18 5.25
CA GLN A 32 -27.45 6.30 3.92
C GLN A 32 -27.68 4.92 3.29
N ILE A 33 -26.69 4.01 3.35
CA ILE A 33 -26.83 2.66 2.81
C ILE A 33 -27.89 1.88 3.58
N LEU A 34 -27.94 2.01 4.91
CA LEU A 34 -28.94 1.36 5.73
C LEU A 34 -30.37 1.83 5.37
N GLN A 35 -30.55 3.12 5.17
CA GLN A 35 -31.83 3.72 4.76
C GLN A 35 -32.25 3.30 3.34
N ALA A 36 -31.30 3.27 2.41
CA ALA A 36 -31.54 2.87 1.02
C ALA A 36 -31.83 1.37 0.85
N THR A 37 -31.56 0.56 1.87
CA THR A 37 -31.71 -0.90 1.81
C THR A 37 -32.52 -1.45 2.99
N PRO A 38 -33.80 -1.06 3.18
CA PRO A 38 -34.60 -1.46 4.34
C PRO A 38 -34.89 -2.96 4.38
N SER A 39 -35.04 -3.61 3.23
CA SER A 39 -35.32 -5.06 3.14
C SER A 39 -34.04 -5.88 3.17
N PHE A 40 -33.40 -5.94 4.33
CA PHE A 40 -32.25 -6.80 4.59
C PHE A 40 -32.68 -8.14 5.18
N ASN A 41 -32.20 -9.25 4.58
CA ASN A 41 -32.39 -10.58 5.12
C ASN A 41 -31.07 -11.35 5.11
N ARG A 42 -30.56 -11.68 6.30
CA ARG A 42 -29.26 -12.38 6.47
C ARG A 42 -29.21 -13.73 5.70
N ARG A 43 -30.34 -14.41 5.55
CA ARG A 43 -30.42 -15.73 4.87
C ARG A 43 -30.13 -15.62 3.37
N GLU A 44 -30.30 -14.42 2.77
CA GLU A 44 -30.06 -14.20 1.34
C GLU A 44 -28.58 -13.95 0.99
N ARG A 45 -27.69 -13.96 1.97
CA ARG A 45 -26.26 -13.63 1.76
C ARG A 45 -25.63 -14.42 0.62
N MET A 46 -25.80 -15.74 0.58
CA MET A 46 -25.21 -16.59 -0.46
C MET A 46 -25.75 -16.25 -1.85
N GLN A 47 -27.04 -15.93 -1.93
CA GLN A 47 -27.70 -15.50 -3.17
C GLN A 47 -27.16 -14.15 -3.65
N ILE A 48 -26.96 -13.21 -2.71
CA ILE A 48 -26.39 -11.89 -3.02
C ILE A 48 -24.93 -12.03 -3.47
N ILE A 49 -24.13 -12.86 -2.83
CA ILE A 49 -22.76 -13.15 -3.28
C ILE A 49 -22.77 -13.69 -4.70
N SER A 50 -23.59 -14.72 -4.99
CA SER A 50 -23.65 -15.36 -6.31
C SER A 50 -24.07 -14.38 -7.41
N LYS A 51 -25.03 -13.52 -7.16
CA LYS A 51 -25.49 -12.48 -8.12
C LYS A 51 -24.44 -11.40 -8.39
N ASN A 52 -23.45 -11.22 -7.52
CA ASN A 52 -22.43 -10.18 -7.63
C ASN A 52 -21.05 -10.71 -8.04
N LEU A 53 -20.92 -11.97 -8.48
CA LEU A 53 -19.64 -12.52 -8.91
C LEU A 53 -19.10 -11.88 -10.19
N LYS A 54 -19.98 -11.46 -11.08
CA LYS A 54 -19.60 -10.74 -12.30
C LYS A 54 -19.21 -9.31 -11.94
N ARG A 55 -18.04 -8.87 -12.39
CA ARG A 55 -17.57 -7.49 -12.17
C ARG A 55 -18.56 -6.48 -12.71
N LEU A 56 -18.94 -5.53 -11.87
CA LEU A 56 -19.78 -4.41 -12.25
C LEU A 56 -18.88 -3.34 -12.88
N GLN A 57 -19.13 -3.03 -14.14
CA GLN A 57 -18.47 -1.91 -14.82
C GLN A 57 -19.50 -0.78 -14.95
N HIS A 58 -19.23 0.34 -14.30
CA HIS A 58 -20.07 1.52 -14.38
C HIS A 58 -19.31 2.67 -15.04
N PRO A 59 -19.84 3.28 -16.12
CA PRO A 59 -19.11 4.31 -16.89
C PRO A 59 -18.66 5.51 -16.05
N TYR A 60 -19.48 5.89 -15.05
CA TYR A 60 -19.24 7.08 -14.22
C TYR A 60 -18.67 6.79 -12.82
N TYR A 61 -18.80 5.55 -12.34
CA TYR A 61 -18.40 5.19 -10.97
C TYR A 61 -17.43 4.02 -11.00
N SER A 62 -16.16 4.30 -11.35
CA SER A 62 -15.10 3.29 -11.42
C SER A 62 -14.83 2.63 -10.05
N ALA A 63 -14.99 3.37 -8.97
CA ALA A 63 -14.81 2.87 -7.60
C ALA A 63 -15.81 1.75 -7.20
N TYR A 64 -16.91 1.58 -7.93
CA TYR A 64 -17.86 0.50 -7.66
C TYR A 64 -17.25 -0.90 -7.85
N THR A 65 -16.35 -1.05 -8.79
CA THR A 65 -15.68 -2.33 -9.02
C THR A 65 -14.83 -2.74 -7.83
N ASP A 66 -14.05 -1.80 -7.31
CA ASP A 66 -13.16 -2.03 -6.16
C ASP A 66 -13.98 -2.31 -4.89
N LEU A 67 -15.04 -1.53 -4.66
CA LEU A 67 -15.96 -1.75 -3.56
C LEU A 67 -16.66 -3.12 -3.65
N GLN A 68 -17.09 -3.54 -4.84
CA GLN A 68 -17.70 -4.85 -5.06
C GLN A 68 -16.71 -5.96 -4.71
N GLN A 69 -15.45 -5.86 -5.17
CA GLN A 69 -14.41 -6.84 -4.88
C GLN A 69 -14.14 -6.94 -3.38
N LEU A 70 -13.99 -5.81 -2.70
CA LEU A 70 -13.79 -5.76 -1.25
C LEU A 70 -14.95 -6.41 -0.48
N CYS A 71 -16.18 -6.08 -0.84
CA CYS A 71 -17.36 -6.69 -0.22
C CYS A 71 -17.40 -8.21 -0.42
N LEU A 72 -17.09 -8.69 -1.62
CA LEU A 72 -17.03 -10.12 -1.92
C LEU A 72 -15.91 -10.82 -1.13
N GLN A 73 -14.76 -10.21 -1.00
CA GLN A 73 -13.66 -10.73 -0.18
C GLN A 73 -14.10 -10.87 1.27
N ILE A 74 -14.65 -9.82 1.86
CA ILE A 74 -15.11 -9.83 3.26
C ILE A 74 -16.19 -10.91 3.49
N LEU A 75 -17.20 -11.00 2.63
CA LEU A 75 -18.31 -11.94 2.79
C LEU A 75 -17.94 -13.40 2.52
N ARG A 76 -16.98 -13.64 1.63
CA ARG A 76 -16.51 -14.99 1.28
C ARG A 76 -15.54 -15.57 2.31
N HIS A 77 -14.82 -14.74 3.05
CA HIS A 77 -13.92 -15.21 4.10
C HIS A 77 -14.63 -15.92 5.25
N GLU A 78 -15.95 -15.77 5.40
CA GLU A 78 -16.71 -16.64 6.30
C GLU A 78 -16.61 -18.13 5.93
N SER A 79 -16.34 -18.47 4.68
CA SER A 79 -16.30 -19.84 4.19
C SER A 79 -14.89 -20.44 4.08
N ILE A 80 -13.84 -19.62 4.20
CA ILE A 80 -12.45 -20.11 4.21
C ILE A 80 -12.08 -20.51 5.64
N LYS A 81 -12.37 -21.75 5.97
CA LYS A 81 -11.92 -22.38 7.22
C LYS A 81 -10.50 -22.90 6.99
N PHE A 82 -9.48 -22.16 7.42
CA PHE A 82 -8.13 -22.68 7.51
C PHE A 82 -7.96 -23.42 8.84
N GLY A 83 -7.70 -24.75 8.79
CA GLY A 83 -7.35 -25.57 9.92
C GLY A 83 -8.49 -26.43 10.51
N TYR A 84 -8.09 -27.54 11.14
CA TYR A 84 -8.96 -28.45 11.85
C TYR A 84 -9.58 -27.75 13.07
N GLU A 85 -10.83 -27.97 13.31
CA GLU A 85 -11.87 -27.43 14.18
C GLU A 85 -11.53 -26.62 15.46
N LYS A 86 -10.33 -26.61 15.99
CA LYS A 86 -9.98 -25.93 17.26
C LYS A 86 -9.29 -24.58 17.14
N ASN A 87 -8.71 -24.24 15.97
CA ASN A 87 -8.01 -22.96 15.76
C ASN A 87 -8.53 -22.27 14.48
N LYS A 88 -9.72 -21.70 14.56
CA LYS A 88 -10.27 -20.89 13.46
C LYS A 88 -9.61 -19.53 13.45
N VAL A 89 -8.75 -19.26 12.50
CA VAL A 89 -8.23 -17.92 12.25
C VAL A 89 -9.20 -17.19 11.32
N TYR A 90 -9.80 -16.14 11.83
CA TYR A 90 -10.61 -15.21 11.03
C TYR A 90 -9.71 -14.04 10.66
N GLY A 91 -9.48 -13.83 9.37
CA GLY A 91 -8.67 -12.72 8.87
C GLY A 91 -9.22 -12.19 7.56
N VAL A 92 -9.01 -10.92 7.32
CA VAL A 92 -9.12 -10.33 5.99
C VAL A 92 -7.72 -10.32 5.42
N LEU A 93 -7.54 -10.91 4.23
CA LEU A 93 -6.27 -10.85 3.55
C LEU A 93 -6.10 -9.44 2.98
N PHE A 94 -5.19 -8.69 3.55
CA PHE A 94 -4.76 -7.40 3.01
C PHE A 94 -3.47 -7.59 2.22
N ASP A 95 -3.36 -6.88 1.11
CA ASP A 95 -2.07 -6.66 0.48
C ASP A 95 -1.31 -5.66 1.36
N GLY A 96 -0.37 -6.18 2.15
CA GLY A 96 0.42 -5.37 3.07
C GLY A 96 1.32 -4.36 2.35
N ALA A 97 1.79 -4.69 1.15
CA ALA A 97 2.60 -3.78 0.36
C ALA A 97 1.77 -2.58 -0.12
N TRP A 98 0.59 -2.84 -0.64
CA TRP A 98 -0.34 -1.77 -1.01
C TRP A 98 -0.75 -0.90 0.18
N LEU A 99 -1.02 -1.50 1.34
CA LEU A 99 -1.39 -0.75 2.55
C LEU A 99 -0.25 0.15 3.03
N TRP A 100 0.99 -0.35 2.97
CA TRP A 100 2.18 0.42 3.30
C TRP A 100 2.37 1.60 2.36
N GLU A 101 2.23 1.39 1.06
CA GLU A 101 2.31 2.45 0.04
C GLU A 101 1.24 3.53 0.25
N GLU A 102 -0.03 3.16 0.49
CA GLU A 102 -1.12 4.12 0.76
C GLU A 102 -0.92 4.87 2.10
N TYR A 103 -0.35 4.22 3.12
CA TYR A 103 0.02 4.88 4.36
C TYR A 103 1.10 5.95 4.12
N LEU A 104 2.17 5.60 3.41
CA LEU A 104 3.22 6.55 3.03
C LEU A 104 2.65 7.69 2.17
N ALA A 105 1.74 7.40 1.24
CA ALA A 105 1.08 8.43 0.44
C ALA A 105 0.34 9.46 1.31
N THR A 106 -0.22 9.02 2.44
CA THR A 106 -0.88 9.91 3.40
C THR A 106 0.14 10.81 4.11
N LEU A 107 1.29 10.28 4.51
CA LEU A 107 2.36 11.05 5.17
C LEU A 107 3.04 12.02 4.21
N LEU A 108 3.27 11.59 2.97
CA LEU A 108 3.99 12.38 1.95
C LEU A 108 3.11 13.41 1.24
N LYS A 109 1.81 13.42 1.51
CA LYS A 109 0.84 14.33 0.87
C LYS A 109 1.18 15.82 1.04
N GLU A 110 1.83 16.18 2.15
CA GLU A 110 2.20 17.56 2.48
C GLU A 110 3.55 17.96 1.87
N VAL A 111 4.28 17.02 1.28
CA VAL A 111 5.56 17.30 0.61
C VAL A 111 5.27 17.98 -0.72
N ASP A 112 5.82 19.18 -0.90
CA ASP A 112 5.61 19.98 -2.11
C ASP A 112 5.99 19.21 -3.39
N ARG A 113 5.11 19.26 -4.38
CA ARG A 113 5.28 18.66 -5.71
C ARG A 113 5.53 17.14 -5.70
N MET A 114 5.15 16.44 -4.62
CA MET A 114 5.21 14.98 -4.58
C MET A 114 4.22 14.38 -5.57
N VAL A 115 4.68 13.47 -6.39
CA VAL A 115 3.86 12.68 -7.32
C VAL A 115 3.82 11.24 -6.85
N HIS A 116 2.62 10.69 -6.71
CA HIS A 116 2.36 9.29 -6.44
C HIS A 116 1.62 8.67 -7.63
N PRO A 117 2.34 8.06 -8.60
CA PRO A 117 1.73 7.47 -9.79
C PRO A 117 1.04 6.16 -9.41
N LYS A 118 -0.28 6.20 -9.33
CA LYS A 118 -1.10 5.03 -8.92
C LYS A 118 -1.20 3.93 -9.98
N ASN A 119 -0.27 3.84 -10.91
CA ASN A 119 -0.19 2.79 -11.96
C ASN A 119 -1.48 2.63 -12.82
N ARG A 120 -2.46 3.51 -12.62
CA ARG A 120 -3.80 3.39 -13.21
C ARG A 120 -3.95 4.14 -14.55
N LYS A 121 -3.02 5.06 -14.83
CA LYS A 121 -3.00 5.81 -16.09
C LYS A 121 -1.57 5.93 -16.59
N ARG A 122 -1.32 5.52 -17.80
CA ARG A 122 0.00 5.67 -18.48
C ARG A 122 0.55 7.10 -18.47
N GLN A 123 -0.25 8.08 -18.10
CA GLN A 123 0.12 9.50 -18.08
C GLN A 123 0.95 9.91 -16.86
N ASP A 124 0.87 9.15 -15.74
CA ASP A 124 1.56 9.49 -14.49
C ASP A 124 2.95 8.84 -14.38
N GLY A 125 3.31 7.96 -15.31
CA GLY A 125 4.59 7.29 -15.35
C GLY A 125 5.70 8.16 -15.96
N ILE A 126 6.94 7.83 -15.61
CA ILE A 126 8.12 8.48 -16.18
C ILE A 126 8.52 7.73 -17.44
N GLN A 127 8.48 8.40 -18.60
CA GLN A 127 8.87 7.79 -19.86
C GLN A 127 10.37 7.51 -19.89
N ILE A 128 10.75 6.28 -20.23
CA ILE A 128 12.14 5.86 -20.35
C ILE A 128 12.72 6.33 -21.70
N TYR A 129 11.91 6.25 -22.75
CA TYR A 129 12.27 6.68 -24.09
C TYR A 129 11.03 7.10 -24.87
N LYS A 130 11.23 7.90 -25.92
CA LYS A 130 10.15 8.48 -26.71
C LYS A 130 9.24 7.41 -27.32
N GLY A 131 7.96 7.40 -26.89
CA GLY A 131 6.96 6.44 -27.37
C GLY A 131 7.06 5.03 -26.79
N GLY A 132 7.90 4.82 -25.76
CA GLY A 132 8.13 3.52 -25.12
C GLY A 132 7.44 3.32 -23.79
N GLN A 133 7.98 2.38 -23.04
CA GLN A 133 7.52 2.03 -21.70
C GLN A 133 7.77 3.16 -20.70
N SER A 134 6.93 3.24 -19.69
CA SER A 134 7.10 4.15 -18.56
C SER A 134 7.48 3.37 -17.32
N PHE A 135 8.32 3.97 -16.48
CA PHE A 135 8.54 3.55 -15.11
C PHE A 135 7.50 4.17 -14.18
N PHE A 136 7.17 3.47 -13.12
CA PHE A 136 6.21 3.90 -12.11
C PHE A 136 6.85 3.74 -10.72
N PRO A 137 7.75 4.65 -10.31
CA PRO A 137 8.20 4.68 -8.93
C PRO A 137 7.01 4.98 -8.01
N ASP A 138 7.04 4.50 -6.79
CA ASP A 138 5.92 4.72 -5.86
C ASP A 138 5.73 6.21 -5.58
N PHE A 139 6.82 6.93 -5.35
CA PHE A 139 6.79 8.39 -5.17
C PHE A 139 7.98 9.04 -5.86
N TYR A 140 7.77 10.23 -6.42
CA TYR A 140 8.87 11.02 -6.93
C TYR A 140 8.55 12.52 -6.91
N ARG A 141 9.59 13.33 -6.93
CA ARG A 141 9.52 14.76 -7.18
C ARG A 141 10.46 15.13 -8.33
N LYS A 142 9.96 15.89 -9.29
CA LYS A 142 10.80 16.49 -10.33
C LYS A 142 11.35 17.81 -9.81
N GLY A 143 12.65 17.95 -9.82
CA GLY A 143 13.32 19.20 -9.55
C GLY A 143 13.02 20.25 -10.62
N VAL A 144 13.17 21.49 -10.23
CA VAL A 144 13.07 22.65 -11.13
C VAL A 144 14.36 23.43 -10.96
N ALA A 145 15.13 23.52 -12.06
CA ALA A 145 16.46 24.12 -12.03
C ALA A 145 16.48 25.56 -11.50
N ASP A 146 15.43 26.32 -11.80
CA ASP A 146 15.35 27.74 -11.43
C ASP A 146 14.97 27.94 -9.94
N ASP A 147 14.34 26.97 -9.30
CA ASP A 147 13.86 27.06 -7.91
C ASP A 147 14.82 26.41 -6.90
N GLY A 148 15.95 25.84 -7.35
CA GLY A 148 16.88 25.10 -6.48
C GLY A 148 16.27 23.84 -5.84
N ILE A 149 15.20 23.32 -6.44
CA ILE A 149 14.50 22.13 -5.96
C ILE A 149 15.07 20.90 -6.66
N ASP A 150 15.63 19.97 -5.88
CA ASP A 150 16.20 18.74 -6.41
C ASP A 150 15.14 17.67 -6.71
N SER A 151 15.41 16.87 -7.75
CA SER A 151 14.66 15.66 -8.02
C SER A 151 15.00 14.59 -7.00
N PHE A 152 14.01 13.84 -6.56
CA PHE A 152 14.24 12.63 -5.77
C PHE A 152 13.21 11.54 -6.07
N VAL A 153 13.53 10.30 -5.69
CA VAL A 153 12.69 9.12 -5.87
C VAL A 153 12.59 8.37 -4.56
N LEU A 154 11.37 7.95 -4.21
CA LEU A 154 11.13 7.07 -3.07
C LEU A 154 10.37 5.82 -3.55
N ASP A 155 10.70 4.68 -2.96
CA ASP A 155 10.04 3.41 -3.27
C ASP A 155 9.69 2.68 -1.96
N ALA A 156 8.46 2.23 -1.84
CA ALA A 156 7.92 1.60 -0.65
C ALA A 156 8.18 0.09 -0.67
N LYS A 157 8.90 -0.43 0.30
CA LYS A 157 9.22 -1.85 0.40
C LYS A 157 8.58 -2.47 1.64
N TYR A 158 7.53 -3.27 1.44
CA TYR A 158 6.89 -4.03 2.51
C TYR A 158 7.57 -5.40 2.66
N LYS A 159 8.77 -5.40 3.16
CA LYS A 159 9.52 -6.61 3.49
C LYS A 159 10.34 -6.37 4.76
N ARG A 160 10.57 -7.45 5.51
CA ARG A 160 11.47 -7.35 6.64
C ARG A 160 12.86 -6.99 6.13
N LEU A 161 13.42 -5.93 6.66
CA LEU A 161 14.84 -5.69 6.54
C LEU A 161 15.55 -6.90 7.14
N SER A 162 16.08 -7.77 6.29
CA SER A 162 16.93 -8.86 6.77
C SER A 162 18.14 -8.21 7.40
N ARG A 163 18.20 -8.21 8.74
CA ARG A 163 19.50 -8.14 9.39
C ARG A 163 20.31 -9.25 8.73
N GLY A 164 21.46 -8.92 8.19
CA GLY A 164 22.42 -9.91 7.69
C GLY A 164 22.85 -10.84 8.82
N LEU A 165 21.96 -11.73 9.21
CA LEU A 165 22.27 -12.88 10.05
C LEU A 165 22.85 -13.93 9.12
N ASN A 166 24.09 -13.74 8.70
CA ASN A 166 24.93 -14.89 8.44
C ASN A 166 25.10 -15.59 9.78
N SER A 167 24.35 -16.68 9.95
CA SER A 167 24.50 -17.63 11.02
C SER A 167 25.95 -18.11 11.09
N GLY A 168 26.75 -17.58 12.00
CA GLY A 168 28.03 -18.16 12.30
C GLY A 168 29.11 -17.31 12.97
N GLU A 169 28.98 -15.99 13.00
CA GLU A 169 30.02 -15.17 13.68
C GLU A 169 29.36 -14.18 14.66
N LEU A 170 29.27 -14.65 15.89
CA LEU A 170 29.21 -13.84 17.08
C LEU A 170 30.58 -13.21 17.23
N GLU A 171 30.78 -11.94 16.84
CA GLU A 171 31.75 -11.07 17.52
C GLU A 171 31.77 -9.66 16.89
N GLU A 172 31.51 -8.70 17.71
CA GLU A 172 32.09 -7.34 17.91
C GLU A 172 32.23 -6.33 16.75
N ASN A 173 31.66 -6.51 15.57
CA ASN A 173 31.57 -5.38 14.62
C ASN A 173 30.19 -5.36 13.91
N ILE A 174 29.13 -5.13 14.66
CA ILE A 174 27.81 -4.82 14.07
C ILE A 174 27.91 -3.38 13.56
N LYS A 175 28.44 -3.20 12.37
CA LYS A 175 28.00 -2.13 11.51
C LYS A 175 26.55 -2.44 11.20
N SER A 176 25.64 -1.73 11.82
CA SER A 176 24.20 -1.82 11.63
C SER A 176 23.83 -1.25 10.26
N GLY A 177 24.26 -1.92 9.19
CA GLY A 177 23.90 -1.56 7.84
C GLY A 177 22.60 -2.28 7.44
N PHE A 178 21.64 -1.56 6.92
CA PHE A 178 20.52 -2.13 6.17
C PHE A 178 21.10 -2.68 4.86
N SER A 179 21.07 -3.99 4.65
CA SER A 179 21.49 -4.55 3.37
C SER A 179 20.37 -4.31 2.33
N ILE A 180 20.57 -3.31 1.49
CA ILE A 180 19.73 -3.09 0.32
C ILE A 180 19.92 -4.27 -0.64
N GLN A 181 18.82 -4.90 -1.07
CA GLN A 181 18.88 -6.00 -2.03
C GLN A 181 19.32 -5.48 -3.40
N ARG A 182 20.09 -6.29 -4.11
CA ARG A 182 20.68 -5.93 -5.41
C ARG A 182 19.61 -5.47 -6.43
N GLU A 183 18.47 -6.13 -6.45
CA GLU A 183 17.36 -5.82 -7.34
C GLU A 183 16.77 -4.45 -7.03
N ASP A 184 16.58 -4.13 -5.75
CA ASP A 184 16.09 -2.83 -5.30
C ASP A 184 17.10 -1.72 -5.66
N LEU A 185 18.37 -1.98 -5.48
CA LEU A 185 19.45 -1.06 -5.84
C LEU A 185 19.40 -0.72 -7.34
N PHE A 186 19.29 -1.73 -8.21
CA PHE A 186 19.22 -1.52 -9.65
C PHE A 186 17.94 -0.78 -10.06
N GLN A 187 16.82 -1.06 -9.40
CA GLN A 187 15.58 -0.34 -9.61
C GLN A 187 15.75 1.16 -9.30
N MET A 188 16.34 1.48 -8.14
CA MET A 188 16.57 2.86 -7.73
C MET A 188 17.53 3.59 -8.65
N ILE A 189 18.65 2.97 -9.05
CA ILE A 189 19.60 3.54 -10.01
C ILE A 189 18.90 3.85 -11.33
N SER A 190 18.04 2.95 -11.82
CA SER A 190 17.27 3.16 -13.06
C SER A 190 16.32 4.36 -12.95
N TYR A 191 15.62 4.49 -11.82
CA TYR A 191 14.75 5.63 -11.56
C TYR A 191 15.51 6.94 -11.48
N MET A 192 16.64 6.95 -10.74
CA MET A 192 17.51 8.13 -10.61
C MET A 192 18.04 8.59 -11.95
N HIS A 193 18.42 7.65 -12.82
CA HIS A 193 18.91 7.98 -14.16
C HIS A 193 17.85 8.65 -15.04
N VAL A 194 16.62 8.12 -15.02
CA VAL A 194 15.51 8.64 -15.86
C VAL A 194 14.95 9.96 -15.35
N LEU A 195 14.99 10.18 -14.03
CA LEU A 195 14.52 11.42 -13.38
C LEU A 195 15.58 12.50 -13.20
N PRO A 196 16.78 12.37 -13.66
CA PRO A 196 18.01 13.04 -13.19
C PRO A 196 17.99 13.38 -11.69
N ALA A 197 17.75 12.35 -10.84
CA ALA A 197 17.70 12.53 -9.39
C ALA A 197 19.05 12.23 -8.76
N GLN A 198 19.48 13.06 -7.81
CA GLN A 198 20.71 12.84 -7.03
C GLN A 198 20.42 12.06 -5.74
N THR A 199 19.16 11.95 -5.36
CA THR A 199 18.75 11.29 -4.13
C THR A 199 17.63 10.31 -4.39
N ALA A 200 17.75 9.11 -3.79
CA ALA A 200 16.70 8.10 -3.78
C ALA A 200 16.58 7.48 -2.40
N ALA A 201 15.40 6.99 -2.02
CA ALA A 201 15.25 6.26 -0.77
C ALA A 201 14.28 5.08 -0.90
N LEU A 202 14.61 4.01 -0.18
CA LEU A 202 13.77 2.84 0.04
C LEU A 202 13.16 2.96 1.43
N LEU A 203 11.83 2.92 1.51
CA LEU A 203 11.09 3.11 2.75
C LEU A 203 10.55 1.77 3.26
N TYR A 204 10.95 1.38 4.45
CA TYR A 204 10.61 0.10 5.07
C TYR A 204 9.80 0.29 6.36
N PRO A 205 8.80 -0.56 6.67
CA PRO A 205 8.20 -0.58 7.99
C PRO A 205 9.15 -1.23 9.00
N ILE A 206 9.33 -0.60 10.16
CA ILE A 206 10.06 -1.18 11.29
C ILE A 206 9.09 -1.80 12.28
N GLU A 207 9.38 -3.02 12.71
CA GLU A 207 8.59 -3.74 13.70
C GLU A 207 9.14 -3.47 15.12
N GLY A 208 8.24 -3.21 16.08
CA GLY A 208 8.55 -3.30 17.51
C GLY A 208 9.24 -2.09 18.14
N ALA A 209 9.18 -0.91 17.54
CA ALA A 209 9.67 0.30 18.19
C ALA A 209 8.63 0.83 19.20
N GLU A 210 9.00 0.95 20.48
CA GLU A 210 8.17 1.61 21.51
C GLU A 210 8.06 3.13 21.28
N ALA A 211 8.96 3.70 20.48
CA ALA A 211 8.96 5.09 20.05
C ALA A 211 9.31 5.16 18.55
N PRO A 212 8.86 6.18 17.82
CA PRO A 212 9.23 6.35 16.42
C PRO A 212 10.74 6.52 16.32
N VAL A 213 11.41 5.51 15.80
CA VAL A 213 12.85 5.51 15.55
C VAL A 213 13.03 5.48 14.03
N ILE A 214 13.57 6.55 13.48
CA ILE A 214 14.02 6.55 12.10
C ILE A 214 15.40 5.91 12.08
N LYS A 215 15.52 4.78 11.40
CA LYS A 215 16.81 4.16 11.09
C LYS A 215 17.15 4.47 9.66
N GLU A 216 18.32 5.01 9.45
CA GLU A 216 18.82 5.42 8.15
C GLU A 216 20.15 4.72 7.86
N ASP A 217 20.30 4.24 6.63
CA ASP A 217 21.54 3.79 6.05
C ASP A 217 21.71 4.42 4.68
N LYS A 218 22.97 4.68 4.29
CA LYS A 218 23.28 5.46 3.12
C LYS A 218 24.35 4.79 2.27
N GLU A 219 24.05 4.60 0.99
CA GLU A 219 24.99 4.16 -0.03
C GLU A 219 25.29 5.29 -1.01
N VAL A 220 26.57 5.55 -1.24
CA VAL A 220 27.03 6.54 -2.20
C VAL A 220 27.39 5.86 -3.52
N LEU A 221 26.78 6.33 -4.62
CA LEU A 221 27.00 5.76 -5.94
C LEU A 221 28.27 6.32 -6.59
N TYR A 222 29.08 5.44 -7.16
CA TYR A 222 30.20 5.82 -8.03
C TYR A 222 29.71 6.13 -9.47
N GLY A 223 30.50 6.85 -10.21
CA GLY A 223 30.20 7.17 -11.61
C GLY A 223 29.32 8.39 -11.75
N LEU A 224 28.04 8.21 -12.00
CA LEU A 224 27.10 9.33 -12.18
C LEU A 224 26.84 10.13 -10.90
N GLY A 225 27.31 9.62 -9.76
CA GLY A 225 27.06 10.21 -8.44
C GLY A 225 25.65 9.93 -7.91
N GLY A 226 25.38 10.49 -6.75
CA GLY A 226 24.10 10.36 -6.07
C GLY A 226 24.14 9.45 -4.84
N GLU A 227 23.05 9.46 -4.09
CA GLU A 227 22.93 8.78 -2.81
C GLU A 227 21.64 7.99 -2.75
N ILE A 228 21.71 6.77 -2.20
CA ILE A 228 20.54 5.92 -1.94
C ILE A 228 20.46 5.66 -0.44
N PHE A 229 19.31 5.96 0.13
CA PHE A 229 19.01 5.78 1.53
C PHE A 229 18.10 4.57 1.75
N GLY A 230 18.36 3.81 2.81
CA GLY A 230 17.40 2.90 3.41
C GLY A 230 16.83 3.56 4.66
N ILE A 231 15.54 3.79 4.71
CA ILE A 231 14.86 4.47 5.81
C ILE A 231 13.79 3.54 6.38
N GLY A 232 13.83 3.33 7.68
CA GLY A 232 12.87 2.50 8.39
C GLY A 232 12.29 3.19 9.60
#